data_96486aea8dbf185d23af4624a089dba7
#
_entry.id   96486aea8dbf185d23af4624a089dba7
#
_cell.length_a   1.000
_cell.length_b   1.000
_cell.length_c   1.000
_cell.angle_alpha   90.00
_cell.angle_beta   90.00
_cell.angle_gamma   90.00
#
_symmetry.space_group_name_H-M   'P 1'
#
loop_
_entity.id
_entity.type
_entity.pdbx_description
1 polymer ?
#
loop_
_entity_poly.entity_id
_entity_poly.type
_entity_poly.pdbx_seq_one_letter_code
_entity_poly.pdbx_strand_id
1 'polypeptide(L)'
;AFTTQLAGLFLLTLALAQSKGRLTEEQEAAHLTAMRHLPVALQAVLALEPQIISWAEDFARMENALFLGRGLHYPIALEGALKLKEISYIHSEAYAAGELKHGTISLIERGTLVIGVLTQSKLDEKTISNMLACKSRGAYLMGLTTYGKYEIEDQVNFTVYVPKVDEHFVGSLAVIPLQLLGYYVSVAKGLDVDKPRNLAKSVTVE
;
A
#
# COMPACT_ATOMS: atom_id res chain seq x y z
N ALA A 1 5.61 8.72 10.77
CA ALA A 1 4.52 8.65 11.76
C ALA A 1 3.71 7.34 11.62
N PHE A 2 3.25 6.96 10.41
CA PHE A 2 2.38 5.80 10.18
C PHE A 2 2.89 4.50 10.82
N THR A 3 4.08 4.03 10.45
CA THR A 3 4.67 2.78 10.97
C THR A 3 4.90 2.83 12.48
N THR A 4 5.34 3.96 13.04
CA THR A 4 5.57 4.09 14.48
C THR A 4 4.27 4.11 15.28
N GLN A 5 3.17 4.65 14.72
CA GLN A 5 1.85 4.56 15.34
C GLN A 5 1.35 3.12 15.39
N LEU A 6 1.48 2.37 14.28
CA LEU A 6 1.11 0.94 14.24
C LEU A 6 1.94 0.13 15.25
N ALA A 7 3.25 0.38 15.33
CA ALA A 7 4.13 -0.29 16.30
C ALA A 7 3.72 0.03 17.76
N GLY A 8 3.42 1.29 18.06
CA GLY A 8 2.95 1.71 19.39
C GLY A 8 1.62 1.07 19.78
N LEU A 9 0.64 1.04 18.85
CA LEU A 9 -0.65 0.39 19.07
C LEU A 9 -0.51 -1.13 19.23
N PHE A 10 0.41 -1.75 18.52
CA PHE A 10 0.70 -3.16 18.64
C PHE A 10 1.27 -3.49 20.02
N LEU A 11 2.26 -2.73 20.52
CA LEU A 11 2.81 -2.89 21.87
C LEU A 11 1.75 -2.68 22.94
N LEU A 12 0.89 -1.68 22.79
CA LEU A 12 -0.24 -1.44 23.70
C LEU A 12 -1.19 -2.64 23.71
N THR A 13 -1.48 -3.22 22.53
CA THR A 13 -2.33 -4.41 22.42
C THR A 13 -1.73 -5.61 23.15
N LEU A 14 -0.41 -5.85 23.01
CA LEU A 14 0.28 -6.92 23.74
C LEU A 14 0.20 -6.70 25.25
N ALA A 15 0.49 -5.50 25.74
CA ALA A 15 0.43 -5.16 27.16
C ALA A 15 -0.97 -5.37 27.74
N LEU A 16 -2.02 -4.96 27.03
CA LEU A 16 -3.41 -5.18 27.42
C LEU A 16 -3.81 -6.66 27.39
N ALA A 17 -3.35 -7.43 26.40
CA ALA A 17 -3.62 -8.86 26.29
C ALA A 17 -2.96 -9.62 27.45
N GLN A 18 -1.71 -9.28 27.77
CA GLN A 18 -0.96 -9.85 28.89
C GLN A 18 -1.67 -9.54 30.23
N SER A 19 -2.03 -8.28 30.47
CA SER A 19 -2.71 -7.86 31.71
C SER A 19 -4.05 -8.56 31.93
N LYS A 20 -4.70 -9.01 30.85
CA LYS A 20 -5.98 -9.73 30.89
C LYS A 20 -5.80 -11.27 30.83
N GLY A 21 -4.58 -11.78 30.90
CA GLY A 21 -4.29 -13.22 30.81
C GLY A 21 -4.71 -13.87 29.49
N ARG A 22 -4.76 -13.09 28.41
CA ARG A 22 -5.15 -13.56 27.06
C ARG A 22 -3.96 -13.86 26.16
N LEU A 23 -2.75 -13.74 26.66
CA LEU A 23 -1.51 -13.96 25.94
C LEU A 23 -0.61 -14.84 26.80
N THR A 24 -0.10 -15.94 26.26
CA THR A 24 0.91 -16.76 26.93
C THR A 24 2.29 -16.10 26.76
N GLU A 25 3.23 -16.42 27.67
CA GLU A 25 4.61 -15.92 27.57
C GLU A 25 5.26 -16.31 26.22
N GLU A 26 4.96 -17.51 25.73
CA GLU A 26 5.45 -18.01 24.45
C GLU A 26 4.91 -17.20 23.27
N GLN A 27 3.61 -16.88 23.28
CA GLN A 27 2.97 -16.04 22.25
C GLN A 27 3.53 -14.62 22.29
N GLU A 28 3.71 -14.03 23.48
CA GLU A 28 4.31 -12.73 23.65
C GLU A 28 5.74 -12.69 23.09
N ALA A 29 6.56 -13.66 23.44
CA ALA A 29 7.94 -13.79 22.95
C ALA A 29 7.99 -13.90 21.42
N ALA A 30 7.07 -14.67 20.80
CA ALA A 30 6.96 -14.81 19.36
C ALA A 30 6.62 -13.47 18.69
N HIS A 31 5.62 -12.73 19.20
CA HIS A 31 5.23 -11.41 18.68
C HIS A 31 6.35 -10.37 18.80
N LEU A 32 7.03 -10.33 19.95
CA LEU A 32 8.14 -9.40 20.17
C LEU A 32 9.34 -9.74 19.26
N THR A 33 9.59 -11.04 19.03
CA THR A 33 10.63 -11.48 18.09
C THR A 33 10.31 -11.06 16.66
N ALA A 34 9.08 -11.26 16.21
CA ALA A 34 8.62 -10.80 14.89
C ALA A 34 8.77 -9.28 14.74
N MET A 35 8.41 -8.51 15.78
CA MET A 35 8.57 -7.06 15.78
C MET A 35 10.05 -6.62 15.71
N ARG A 36 10.96 -7.32 16.38
CA ARG A 36 12.41 -7.03 16.32
C ARG A 36 13.01 -7.24 14.94
N HIS A 37 12.44 -8.11 14.12
CA HIS A 37 12.87 -8.33 12.74
C HIS A 37 12.30 -7.30 11.76
N LEU A 38 11.30 -6.52 12.16
CA LEU A 38 10.65 -5.54 11.29
C LEU A 38 11.63 -4.52 10.67
N PRO A 39 12.62 -3.94 11.38
CA PRO A 39 13.55 -2.98 10.78
C PRO A 39 14.34 -3.55 9.59
N VAL A 40 14.75 -4.81 9.66
CA VAL A 40 15.47 -5.48 8.55
C VAL A 40 14.55 -5.65 7.33
N ALA A 41 13.30 -6.05 7.57
CA ALA A 41 12.31 -6.18 6.51
C ALA A 41 11.97 -4.81 5.87
N LEU A 42 11.88 -3.75 6.68
CA LEU A 42 11.67 -2.38 6.19
C LEU A 42 12.84 -1.90 5.32
N GLN A 43 14.08 -2.19 5.70
CA GLN A 43 15.26 -1.87 4.88
C GLN A 43 15.23 -2.60 3.53
N ALA A 44 14.82 -3.87 3.51
CA ALA A 44 14.66 -4.62 2.28
C ALA A 44 13.59 -4.01 1.35
N VAL A 45 12.51 -3.47 1.91
CA VAL A 45 11.48 -2.77 1.13
C VAL A 45 11.99 -1.41 0.61
N LEU A 46 12.74 -0.67 1.40
CA LEU A 46 13.38 0.57 0.95
C LEU A 46 14.37 0.34 -0.20
N ALA A 47 15.02 -0.81 -0.26
CA ALA A 47 15.89 -1.19 -1.37
C ALA A 47 15.16 -1.37 -2.72
N LEU A 48 13.81 -1.37 -2.74
CA LEU A 48 13.01 -1.35 -3.97
C LEU A 48 12.95 0.03 -4.64
N GLU A 49 13.51 1.06 -4.02
CA GLU A 49 13.53 2.45 -4.51
C GLU A 49 13.94 2.57 -5.98
N PRO A 50 15.05 1.96 -6.48
CA PRO A 50 15.42 2.06 -7.90
C PRO A 50 14.37 1.51 -8.86
N GLN A 51 13.67 0.44 -8.47
CA GLN A 51 12.59 -0.14 -9.25
C GLN A 51 11.40 0.85 -9.35
N ILE A 52 11.04 1.48 -8.25
CA ILE A 52 9.92 2.44 -8.22
C ILE A 52 10.27 3.70 -9.02
N ILE A 53 11.51 4.18 -8.93
CA ILE A 53 12.01 5.31 -9.73
C ILE A 53 11.87 5.01 -11.23
N SER A 54 12.18 3.79 -11.66
CA SER A 54 12.11 3.43 -13.09
C SER A 54 10.70 3.53 -13.69
N TRP A 55 9.66 3.52 -12.87
CA TRP A 55 8.25 3.64 -13.29
C TRP A 55 7.67 5.03 -13.08
N ALA A 56 8.35 5.87 -12.31
CA ALA A 56 7.81 7.16 -11.86
C ALA A 56 7.46 8.10 -13.01
N GLU A 57 8.26 8.10 -14.09
CA GLU A 57 8.00 8.93 -15.28
C GLU A 57 6.73 8.49 -16.03
N ASP A 58 6.50 7.17 -16.14
CA ASP A 58 5.31 6.64 -16.78
C ASP A 58 4.07 6.96 -15.96
N PHE A 59 4.15 6.79 -14.65
CA PHE A 59 3.04 7.07 -13.74
C PHE A 59 2.77 8.58 -13.59
N ALA A 60 3.78 9.43 -13.75
CA ALA A 60 3.62 10.88 -13.74
C ALA A 60 2.72 11.43 -14.87
N ARG A 61 2.55 10.65 -15.94
CA ARG A 61 1.69 10.99 -17.07
C ARG A 61 0.23 10.55 -16.89
N MET A 62 -0.05 9.78 -15.85
CA MET A 62 -1.40 9.28 -15.58
C MET A 62 -2.23 10.35 -14.85
N GLU A 63 -3.51 10.46 -15.19
CA GLU A 63 -4.40 11.45 -14.61
C GLU A 63 -5.17 10.89 -13.41
N ASN A 64 -5.46 9.58 -13.44
CA ASN A 64 -6.26 8.89 -12.44
C ASN A 64 -5.58 7.61 -11.95
N ALA A 65 -5.68 7.37 -10.65
CA ALA A 65 -5.21 6.14 -10.02
C ALA A 65 -6.24 5.57 -9.04
N LEU A 66 -6.52 4.27 -9.15
CA LEU A 66 -7.33 3.53 -8.19
C LEU A 66 -6.46 2.59 -7.37
N PHE A 67 -6.68 2.60 -6.06
CA PHE A 67 -6.05 1.68 -5.14
C PHE A 67 -7.07 0.68 -4.62
N LEU A 68 -6.76 -0.61 -4.72
CA LEU A 68 -7.64 -1.69 -4.32
C LEU A 68 -7.03 -2.49 -3.17
N GLY A 69 -7.83 -2.70 -2.13
CA GLY A 69 -7.47 -3.55 -1.00
C GLY A 69 -8.68 -4.28 -0.43
N ARG A 70 -8.44 -5.38 0.28
CA ARG A 70 -9.47 -6.11 1.05
C ARG A 70 -9.01 -6.28 2.49
N GLY A 71 -9.95 -6.33 3.44
CA GLY A 71 -9.65 -6.49 4.86
C GLY A 71 -8.66 -5.44 5.34
N LEU A 72 -7.58 -5.87 5.99
CA LEU A 72 -6.52 -4.98 6.51
C LEU A 72 -5.76 -4.21 5.42
N HIS A 73 -5.86 -4.62 4.15
CA HIS A 73 -5.20 -3.93 3.04
C HIS A 73 -6.00 -2.76 2.48
N TYR A 74 -7.27 -2.65 2.79
CA TYR A 74 -8.06 -1.48 2.39
C TYR A 74 -7.56 -0.18 3.05
N PRO A 75 -7.30 -0.11 4.37
CA PRO A 75 -6.64 1.05 4.98
C PRO A 75 -5.26 1.38 4.39
N ILE A 76 -4.48 0.37 3.98
CA ILE A 76 -3.19 0.58 3.30
C ILE A 76 -3.38 1.20 1.92
N ALA A 77 -4.37 0.73 1.18
CA ALA A 77 -4.75 1.32 -0.11
C ALA A 77 -5.21 2.79 0.05
N LEU A 78 -5.98 3.11 1.11
CA LEU A 78 -6.38 4.49 1.43
C LEU A 78 -5.16 5.39 1.68
N GLU A 79 -4.17 4.92 2.46
CA GLU A 79 -2.94 5.67 2.72
C GLU A 79 -2.13 5.88 1.44
N GLY A 80 -2.02 4.85 0.58
CA GLY A 80 -1.34 4.97 -0.70
C GLY A 80 -2.00 6.01 -1.62
N ALA A 81 -3.32 5.96 -1.76
CA ALA A 81 -4.09 6.93 -2.53
C ALA A 81 -3.94 8.35 -1.96
N LEU A 82 -3.96 8.49 -0.63
CA LEU A 82 -3.77 9.76 0.05
C LEU A 82 -2.39 10.34 -0.27
N LYS A 83 -1.32 9.57 -0.13
CA LYS A 83 0.05 10.04 -0.41
C LYS A 83 0.23 10.45 -1.86
N LEU A 84 -0.30 9.67 -2.79
CA LEU A 84 -0.21 10.02 -4.21
C LEU A 84 -0.93 11.33 -4.51
N LYS A 85 -2.18 11.51 -4.05
CA LYS A 85 -2.94 12.75 -4.32
C LYS A 85 -2.36 13.98 -3.65
N GLU A 86 -1.86 13.86 -2.41
CA GLU A 86 -1.34 14.99 -1.62
C GLU A 86 -0.17 15.68 -2.29
N ILE A 87 0.75 14.93 -2.88
CA ILE A 87 2.02 15.47 -3.35
C ILE A 87 2.18 15.46 -4.87
N SER A 88 1.50 14.55 -5.60
CA SER A 88 1.56 14.50 -7.07
C SER A 88 0.39 15.20 -7.76
N TYR A 89 -0.69 15.47 -7.03
CA TYR A 89 -1.94 16.04 -7.53
C TYR A 89 -2.65 15.17 -8.56
N ILE A 90 -2.27 13.90 -8.69
CA ILE A 90 -3.01 12.91 -9.46
C ILE A 90 -4.28 12.55 -8.70
N HIS A 91 -5.43 12.58 -9.35
CA HIS A 91 -6.67 12.14 -8.72
C HIS A 91 -6.57 10.66 -8.33
N SER A 92 -6.56 10.38 -7.04
CA SER A 92 -6.32 9.04 -6.51
C SER A 92 -7.34 8.70 -5.46
N GLU A 93 -8.01 7.56 -5.62
CA GLU A 93 -9.00 7.05 -4.69
C GLU A 93 -8.73 5.60 -4.34
N ALA A 94 -9.11 5.18 -3.13
CA ALA A 94 -9.03 3.80 -2.73
C ALA A 94 -10.43 3.22 -2.50
N TYR A 95 -10.61 1.98 -2.93
CA TYR A 95 -11.85 1.24 -2.79
C TYR A 95 -11.62 -0.15 -2.22
N ALA A 96 -12.56 -0.61 -1.41
CA ALA A 96 -12.62 -2.02 -1.08
C ALA A 96 -12.80 -2.81 -2.38
N ALA A 97 -11.87 -3.71 -2.70
CA ALA A 97 -11.87 -4.40 -3.99
C ALA A 97 -13.19 -5.16 -4.27
N GLY A 98 -13.90 -5.58 -3.21
CA GLY A 98 -15.23 -6.20 -3.34
C GLY A 98 -16.30 -5.28 -3.88
N GLU A 99 -16.18 -3.97 -3.64
CA GLU A 99 -17.16 -2.96 -4.04
C GLU A 99 -16.89 -2.38 -5.44
N LEU A 100 -15.76 -2.74 -6.07
CA LEU A 100 -15.36 -2.20 -7.36
C LEU A 100 -16.45 -2.32 -8.42
N LYS A 101 -17.14 -3.46 -8.49
CA LYS A 101 -18.16 -3.75 -9.51
C LYS A 101 -19.52 -3.08 -9.23
N HIS A 102 -19.68 -2.46 -8.07
CA HIS A 102 -20.94 -1.82 -7.65
C HIS A 102 -21.02 -0.34 -8.06
N GLY A 103 -20.21 0.09 -9.02
CA GLY A 103 -20.22 1.47 -9.56
C GLY A 103 -18.85 1.93 -10.00
N THR A 104 -17.85 1.85 -9.13
CA THR A 104 -16.50 2.39 -9.33
C THR A 104 -15.82 1.91 -10.62
N ILE A 105 -16.12 0.68 -11.05
CA ILE A 105 -15.57 0.13 -12.29
C ILE A 105 -15.94 0.97 -13.54
N SER A 106 -16.98 1.78 -13.46
CA SER A 106 -17.38 2.70 -14.55
C SER A 106 -16.39 3.83 -14.78
N LEU A 107 -15.52 4.12 -13.79
CA LEU A 107 -14.46 5.13 -13.89
C LEU A 107 -13.19 4.60 -14.61
N ILE A 108 -13.15 3.31 -14.89
CA ILE A 108 -11.99 2.69 -15.53
C ILE A 108 -12.01 2.96 -17.02
N GLU A 109 -10.99 3.64 -17.48
CA GLU A 109 -10.72 3.93 -18.88
C GLU A 109 -9.28 3.57 -19.25
N ARG A 110 -8.96 3.68 -20.53
CA ARG A 110 -7.60 3.42 -21.02
C ARG A 110 -6.61 4.39 -20.38
N GLY A 111 -5.57 3.84 -19.75
CA GLY A 111 -4.54 4.63 -19.06
C GLY A 111 -4.78 4.84 -17.57
N THR A 112 -5.93 4.43 -17.02
CA THR A 112 -6.12 4.45 -15.56
C THR A 112 -5.15 3.49 -14.89
N LEU A 113 -4.40 3.95 -13.88
CA LEU A 113 -3.55 3.12 -13.04
C LEU A 113 -4.39 2.45 -11.94
N VAL A 114 -4.33 1.13 -11.85
CA VAL A 114 -4.98 0.37 -10.78
C VAL A 114 -3.94 -0.38 -9.97
N ILE A 115 -3.82 -0.05 -8.70
CA ILE A 115 -2.85 -0.61 -7.76
C ILE A 115 -3.58 -1.54 -6.79
N GLY A 116 -3.20 -2.82 -6.78
CA GLY A 116 -3.75 -3.82 -5.86
C GLY A 116 -2.78 -4.15 -4.73
N VAL A 117 -3.24 -4.08 -3.48
CA VAL A 117 -2.50 -4.54 -2.31
C VAL A 117 -2.86 -5.99 -2.03
N LEU A 118 -1.93 -6.92 -2.30
CA LEU A 118 -2.13 -8.37 -2.44
C LEU A 118 -1.22 -9.16 -1.50
N THR A 119 -1.04 -8.71 -0.26
CA THR A 119 -0.13 -9.35 0.69
C THR A 119 -0.85 -10.27 1.69
N GLN A 120 -2.18 -10.48 1.54
CA GLN A 120 -3.01 -11.42 2.32
C GLN A 120 -3.52 -12.58 1.44
N SER A 121 -2.86 -13.72 1.49
CA SER A 121 -3.11 -14.87 0.59
C SER A 121 -4.58 -15.29 0.45
N LYS A 122 -5.36 -15.23 1.52
CA LYS A 122 -6.77 -15.64 1.52
C LYS A 122 -7.70 -14.73 0.69
N LEU A 123 -7.29 -13.51 0.39
CA LEU A 123 -8.10 -12.49 -0.28
C LEU A 123 -7.54 -12.07 -1.64
N ASP A 124 -6.33 -12.54 -1.97
CA ASP A 124 -5.59 -12.09 -3.16
C ASP A 124 -6.30 -12.49 -4.46
N GLU A 125 -6.70 -13.75 -4.61
CA GLU A 125 -7.39 -14.23 -5.83
C GLU A 125 -8.61 -13.39 -6.20
N LYS A 126 -9.43 -13.04 -5.20
CA LYS A 126 -10.63 -12.21 -5.41
C LYS A 126 -10.26 -10.77 -5.78
N THR A 127 -9.19 -10.26 -5.22
CA THR A 127 -8.69 -8.91 -5.56
C THR A 127 -8.10 -8.89 -6.96
N ILE A 128 -7.30 -9.91 -7.32
CA ILE A 128 -6.74 -10.08 -8.67
C ILE A 128 -7.86 -10.18 -9.70
N SER A 129 -8.89 -10.98 -9.44
CA SER A 129 -10.05 -11.08 -10.35
C SER A 129 -10.71 -9.72 -10.61
N ASN A 130 -10.79 -8.86 -9.59
CA ASN A 130 -11.32 -7.51 -9.76
C ASN A 130 -10.35 -6.61 -10.54
N MET A 131 -9.05 -6.72 -10.31
CA MET A 131 -8.02 -6.00 -11.08
C MET A 131 -8.07 -6.40 -12.55
N LEU A 132 -8.21 -7.68 -12.88
CA LEU A 132 -8.32 -8.16 -14.26
C LEU A 132 -9.57 -7.62 -14.96
N ALA A 133 -10.67 -7.39 -14.23
CA ALA A 133 -11.83 -6.71 -14.77
C ALA A 133 -11.55 -5.22 -15.12
N CYS A 134 -10.58 -4.58 -14.46
CA CYS A 134 -10.08 -3.26 -14.87
C CYS A 134 -9.16 -3.36 -16.09
N LYS A 135 -8.28 -4.38 -16.13
CA LYS A 135 -7.37 -4.62 -17.27
C LYS A 135 -8.14 -4.78 -18.57
N SER A 136 -9.27 -5.51 -18.56
CA SER A 136 -10.12 -5.68 -19.74
C SER A 136 -10.77 -4.38 -20.26
N ARG A 137 -10.71 -3.30 -19.47
CA ARG A 137 -11.16 -1.95 -19.82
C ARG A 137 -10.04 -0.99 -20.16
N GLY A 138 -8.80 -1.50 -20.23
CA GLY A 138 -7.64 -0.72 -20.64
C GLY A 138 -6.82 -0.11 -19.49
N ALA A 139 -7.10 -0.47 -18.23
CA ALA A 139 -6.27 -0.06 -17.11
C ALA A 139 -4.87 -0.69 -17.14
N TYR A 140 -3.88 0.05 -16.64
CA TYR A 140 -2.58 -0.50 -16.24
C TYR A 140 -2.67 -1.02 -14.81
N LEU A 141 -2.17 -2.24 -14.59
CA LEU A 141 -2.23 -2.88 -13.29
C LEU A 141 -0.86 -2.90 -12.62
N MET A 142 -0.81 -2.52 -11.34
CA MET A 142 0.32 -2.73 -10.45
C MET A 142 -0.11 -3.63 -9.30
N GLY A 143 0.60 -4.74 -9.09
CA GLY A 143 0.40 -5.67 -7.98
C GLY A 143 1.48 -5.50 -6.92
N LEU A 144 1.08 -5.17 -5.69
CA LEU A 144 1.95 -5.18 -4.52
C LEU A 144 1.70 -6.46 -3.74
N THR A 145 2.66 -7.38 -3.74
CA THR A 145 2.52 -8.71 -3.16
C THR A 145 3.74 -9.14 -2.34
N THR A 146 3.79 -10.38 -1.87
CA THR A 146 4.91 -10.93 -1.12
C THR A 146 5.75 -11.87 -1.99
N TYR A 147 7.06 -11.95 -1.70
CA TYR A 147 7.93 -12.93 -2.34
C TYR A 147 7.33 -14.34 -2.32
N GLY A 148 7.47 -15.04 -3.44
CA GLY A 148 6.95 -16.40 -3.65
C GLY A 148 5.61 -16.46 -4.37
N LYS A 149 5.00 -15.33 -4.74
CA LYS A 149 3.74 -15.24 -5.51
C LYS A 149 4.02 -14.69 -6.92
N TYR A 150 4.83 -15.41 -7.69
CA TYR A 150 5.33 -14.93 -8.99
C TYR A 150 4.30 -15.07 -10.11
N GLU A 151 3.27 -15.88 -9.93
CA GLU A 151 2.17 -16.08 -10.90
C GLU A 151 1.38 -14.81 -11.23
N ILE A 152 1.55 -13.76 -10.41
CA ILE A 152 0.90 -12.47 -10.68
C ILE A 152 1.55 -11.70 -11.84
N GLU A 153 2.82 -11.98 -12.16
CA GLU A 153 3.57 -11.24 -13.19
C GLU A 153 2.91 -11.33 -14.57
N ASP A 154 2.30 -12.46 -14.88
CA ASP A 154 1.56 -12.65 -16.15
C ASP A 154 0.25 -11.88 -16.21
N GLN A 155 -0.22 -11.38 -15.07
CA GLN A 155 -1.55 -10.79 -14.92
C GLN A 155 -1.51 -9.26 -14.83
N VAL A 156 -0.40 -8.69 -14.35
CA VAL A 156 -0.25 -7.25 -14.15
C VAL A 156 0.87 -6.66 -15.02
N ASN A 157 0.96 -5.34 -15.08
CA ASN A 157 2.00 -4.65 -15.84
C ASN A 157 3.25 -4.37 -14.98
N PHE A 158 3.04 -4.19 -13.68
CA PHE A 158 4.07 -3.84 -12.71
C PHE A 158 3.88 -4.68 -11.46
N THR A 159 4.96 -5.22 -10.91
CA THR A 159 4.90 -6.04 -9.69
C THR A 159 5.93 -5.56 -8.68
N VAL A 160 5.48 -5.36 -7.44
CA VAL A 160 6.34 -5.07 -6.29
C VAL A 160 6.25 -6.22 -5.31
N TYR A 161 7.39 -6.77 -4.94
CA TYR A 161 7.50 -7.83 -3.94
C TYR A 161 8.04 -7.29 -2.63
N VAL A 162 7.28 -7.49 -1.55
CA VAL A 162 7.75 -7.22 -0.19
C VAL A 162 8.10 -8.53 0.54
N PRO A 163 9.02 -8.50 1.52
CA PRO A 163 9.32 -9.68 2.33
C PRO A 163 8.10 -10.25 3.03
N LYS A 164 8.09 -11.58 3.21
CA LYS A 164 7.14 -12.22 4.12
C LYS A 164 7.50 -11.88 5.56
N VAL A 165 6.53 -11.39 6.31
CA VAL A 165 6.63 -11.11 7.75
C VAL A 165 5.37 -11.62 8.44
N ASP A 166 5.33 -11.55 9.75
CA ASP A 166 4.11 -11.78 10.53
C ASP A 166 2.98 -10.86 10.01
N GLU A 167 1.75 -11.40 9.94
CA GLU A 167 0.61 -10.72 9.33
C GLU A 167 0.27 -9.37 9.97
N HIS A 168 0.60 -9.18 11.26
CA HIS A 168 0.41 -7.92 11.96
C HIS A 168 1.31 -6.78 11.45
N PHE A 169 2.43 -7.10 10.80
CA PHE A 169 3.41 -6.12 10.33
C PHE A 169 3.41 -5.93 8.81
N VAL A 170 2.68 -6.76 8.08
CA VAL A 170 2.60 -6.69 6.61
C VAL A 170 2.13 -5.31 6.13
N GLY A 171 1.21 -4.66 6.84
CA GLY A 171 0.76 -3.31 6.51
C GLY A 171 1.88 -2.26 6.54
N SER A 172 2.80 -2.39 7.51
CA SER A 172 3.96 -1.49 7.63
C SER A 172 4.94 -1.65 6.46
N LEU A 173 5.06 -2.85 5.87
CA LEU A 173 5.86 -3.07 4.69
C LEU A 173 5.14 -2.60 3.41
N ALA A 174 3.86 -2.94 3.28
CA ALA A 174 3.08 -2.66 2.09
C ALA A 174 2.86 -1.16 1.83
N VAL A 175 2.86 -0.34 2.87
CA VAL A 175 2.69 1.12 2.72
C VAL A 175 3.92 1.81 2.12
N ILE A 176 5.14 1.29 2.35
CA ILE A 176 6.38 1.95 1.92
C ILE A 176 6.50 2.08 0.40
N PRO A 177 6.28 1.02 -0.41
CA PRO A 177 6.31 1.17 -1.87
C PRO A 177 5.29 2.20 -2.39
N LEU A 178 4.14 2.32 -1.73
CA LEU A 178 3.12 3.30 -2.09
C LEU A 178 3.54 4.73 -1.74
N GLN A 179 4.22 4.91 -0.61
CA GLN A 179 4.82 6.19 -0.22
C GLN A 179 5.96 6.60 -1.15
N LEU A 180 6.87 5.67 -1.49
CA LEU A 180 7.94 5.90 -2.46
C LEU A 180 7.36 6.24 -3.84
N LEU A 181 6.31 5.54 -4.27
CA LEU A 181 5.63 5.83 -5.52
C LEU A 181 5.09 7.27 -5.56
N GLY A 182 4.36 7.69 -4.53
CA GLY A 182 3.87 9.07 -4.42
C GLY A 182 5.00 10.08 -4.49
N TYR A 183 6.09 9.83 -3.76
CA TYR A 183 7.26 10.70 -3.74
C TYR A 183 7.92 10.83 -5.12
N TYR A 184 8.28 9.70 -5.76
CA TYR A 184 9.01 9.74 -7.03
C TYR A 184 8.17 10.18 -8.21
N VAL A 185 6.87 9.87 -8.22
CA VAL A 185 5.94 10.43 -9.21
C VAL A 185 5.89 11.96 -9.10
N SER A 186 5.90 12.50 -7.88
CA SER A 186 5.92 13.96 -7.67
C SER A 186 7.23 14.59 -8.11
N VAL A 187 8.36 13.93 -7.83
CA VAL A 187 9.68 14.36 -8.31
C VAL A 187 9.72 14.35 -9.85
N ALA A 188 9.23 13.30 -10.49
CA ALA A 188 9.16 13.20 -11.95
C ALA A 188 8.27 14.29 -12.58
N LYS A 189 7.25 14.76 -11.85
CA LYS A 189 6.41 15.92 -12.24
C LYS A 189 7.06 17.27 -11.96
N GLY A 190 8.25 17.32 -11.35
CA GLY A 190 8.91 18.58 -10.96
C GLY A 190 8.23 19.33 -9.83
N LEU A 191 7.51 18.63 -8.95
CA LEU A 191 6.76 19.22 -7.84
C LEU A 191 7.61 19.26 -6.57
N ASP A 192 7.34 20.25 -5.72
CA ASP A 192 7.96 20.36 -4.39
C ASP A 192 7.22 19.42 -3.42
N VAL A 193 7.86 18.29 -3.10
CA VAL A 193 7.30 17.25 -2.21
C VAL A 193 7.28 17.68 -0.74
N ASP A 194 8.11 18.66 -0.36
CA ASP A 194 8.19 19.15 1.02
C ASP A 194 7.16 20.24 1.32
N LYS A 195 6.67 20.91 0.28
CA LYS A 195 5.70 22.00 0.38
C LYS A 195 4.55 21.83 -0.62
N PRO A 196 3.75 20.76 -0.47
CA PRO A 196 2.60 20.56 -1.34
C PRO A 196 1.62 21.74 -1.20
N ARG A 197 1.03 22.13 -2.34
CA ARG A 197 0.06 23.24 -2.38
C ARG A 197 -1.15 22.93 -1.52
N ASN A 198 -1.73 23.97 -0.90
CA ASN A 198 -2.96 23.88 -0.10
C ASN A 198 -2.88 22.98 1.15
N LEU A 199 -1.68 22.53 1.52
CA LEU A 199 -1.47 21.77 2.74
C LEU A 199 -0.57 22.55 3.70
N ALA A 200 -0.95 22.57 4.98
CA ALA A 200 -0.16 23.15 6.05
C ALA A 200 0.29 22.07 7.04
N LYS A 201 1.48 22.24 7.64
CA LYS A 201 1.99 21.30 8.68
C LYS A 201 1.12 21.26 9.94
N SER A 202 0.38 22.34 10.19
CA SER A 202 -0.64 22.41 11.25
C SER A 202 -1.86 23.12 10.68
N VAL A 203 -3.01 22.46 10.76
CA VAL A 203 -4.28 23.09 10.41
C VAL A 203 -4.85 23.69 11.69
N THR A 204 -4.74 25.01 11.82
CA THR A 204 -5.42 25.78 12.85
C THR A 204 -6.67 26.39 12.20
N VAL A 205 -7.66 25.55 11.90
CA VAL A 205 -8.96 26.03 11.41
C VAL A 205 -9.91 25.98 12.57
N GLU A 206 -10.44 27.13 12.93
CA GLU A 206 -11.64 27.26 13.76
C GLU A 206 -12.87 27.05 12.87
#